data_60732184ba9dcc13f98ddeb8617ea4de
#
_entry.id   60732184ba9dcc13f98ddeb8617ea4de
#
_cell.length_a   1.000
_cell.length_b   1.000
_cell.length_c   1.000
_cell.angle_alpha   90.00
_cell.angle_beta   90.00
_cell.angle_gamma   90.00
#
_symmetry.space_group_name_H-M   'P 1'
#
loop_
_entity.id
_entity.type
_entity.pdbx_description
1 polymer ?
#
loop_
_entity_poly.entity_id
_entity_poly.type
_entity_poly.pdbx_seq_one_letter_code
_entity_poly.pdbx_strand_id
1 'polypeptide(L)'
;MSGGEPSSIKRWRPGAAASLHPYAKQHNRGAHPRGPVRFVLWARLCSCFCISGSERQVFGVYRALYRKWRPQRFADVVGQQAIVTALQNQIAAGRIGHAYLFTGTRGTGKTTCAKIFAKAVNCLDTSSPDPCGKCAVCKGVDDGSVLDISEIDAASNNSVDDIRDLRDETAYLPAMCKYKVYIIDEVHMLSTSAFNALLKTMEEPPEHVIFILATTEVQKVPATILSRCQRYDFQRITASDIAGRLLYVAEQEKIDLAPNAAELIGRLADGAMRDALSILDTCAGVSNTVDEELVRRMAGVTDRQYLFAISDAIAKGDSVTALQGIFHLRLESVDMR
;
A
#
# COMPACT_ATOMS: atom_id res chain seq x y z
N MET A 1 -71.87 6.00 1.82
CA MET A 1 -72.08 7.25 2.57
C MET A 1 -70.73 7.82 2.86
N SER A 2 -70.55 8.95 2.22
CA SER A 2 -69.77 10.17 2.53
C SER A 2 -68.31 9.91 2.86
N GLY A 3 -67.34 10.31 2.12
CA GLY A 3 -67.21 11.60 1.39
C GLY A 3 -66.17 12.46 2.13
N GLY A 4 -65.05 12.76 1.51
CA GLY A 4 -64.12 13.72 2.07
C GLY A 4 -62.77 13.68 1.36
N GLU A 5 -62.70 14.20 0.17
CA GLU A 5 -61.51 14.75 -0.50
C GLU A 5 -61.36 16.26 -0.14
N PRO A 6 -60.38 16.97 -0.66
CA PRO A 6 -58.92 17.00 -0.47
C PRO A 6 -58.45 18.43 -0.14
N SER A 7 -57.20 18.62 0.21
CA SER A 7 -56.55 19.93 0.10
C SER A 7 -55.03 19.72 0.23
N SER A 8 -54.12 20.30 -0.47
CA SER A 8 -54.02 21.29 -1.56
C SER A 8 -52.52 21.36 -1.86
N ILE A 9 -52.23 21.18 -3.12
CA ILE A 9 -50.92 21.37 -3.75
C ILE A 9 -50.45 22.81 -3.51
N LYS A 10 -49.24 23.01 -2.99
CA LYS A 10 -48.51 24.25 -3.19
C LYS A 10 -47.29 23.99 -4.07
N ARG A 11 -47.49 24.34 -5.32
CA ARG A 11 -46.50 24.54 -6.36
C ARG A 11 -45.56 25.68 -5.98
N TRP A 12 -44.27 25.43 -5.93
CA TRP A 12 -43.26 26.49 -5.90
C TRP A 12 -42.73 26.70 -7.33
N ARG A 13 -42.82 27.95 -7.80
CA ARG A 13 -42.27 28.41 -9.09
C ARG A 13 -40.92 29.10 -8.83
N PRO A 14 -39.98 29.02 -9.79
CA PRO A 14 -38.70 29.71 -9.67
C PRO A 14 -38.82 31.17 -10.15
N GLY A 15 -38.20 32.07 -9.42
CA GLY A 15 -38.06 33.50 -9.77
C GLY A 15 -36.60 33.87 -9.83
N ALA A 16 -36.15 34.10 -11.02
CA ALA A 16 -35.55 35.31 -11.58
C ALA A 16 -34.18 35.77 -11.08
N ALA A 17 -33.31 35.87 -12.03
CA ALA A 17 -32.02 36.49 -12.16
C ALA A 17 -31.93 37.95 -11.65
N ALA A 18 -30.76 38.31 -11.13
CA ALA A 18 -30.16 39.64 -11.15
C ALA A 18 -28.65 39.45 -11.15
N SER A 19 -27.97 39.62 -12.27
CA SER A 19 -27.31 40.80 -12.84
C SER A 19 -26.13 41.26 -11.98
N LEU A 20 -24.93 40.88 -12.40
CA LEU A 20 -23.87 41.69 -13.04
C LEU A 20 -23.67 43.09 -12.47
N HIS A 21 -22.50 43.38 -11.89
CA HIS A 21 -21.74 44.53 -12.32
C HIS A 21 -20.23 44.44 -12.00
N PRO A 22 -19.43 45.03 -12.86
CA PRO A 22 -17.98 44.83 -12.94
C PRO A 22 -17.22 46.02 -12.35
N TYR A 23 -16.01 45.79 -11.88
CA TYR A 23 -15.03 46.88 -11.68
C TYR A 23 -13.83 46.65 -12.59
N ALA A 24 -13.86 47.42 -13.70
CA ALA A 24 -12.73 47.70 -14.54
C ALA A 24 -12.58 49.23 -14.64
N LYS A 25 -11.30 49.68 -14.80
CA LYS A 25 -10.79 51.01 -15.23
C LYS A 25 -10.53 52.01 -14.12
N GLN A 26 -9.41 52.57 -14.05
CA GLN A 26 -8.55 53.48 -14.82
C GLN A 26 -7.48 54.01 -13.86
N HIS A 27 -6.28 54.35 -14.17
CA HIS A 27 -5.62 55.29 -15.04
C HIS A 27 -4.10 55.04 -15.00
N ASN A 28 -3.37 54.92 -16.03
CA ASN A 28 -2.92 55.75 -17.11
C ASN A 28 -1.82 56.78 -16.74
N ARG A 29 -0.68 56.67 -17.47
CA ARG A 29 0.26 57.68 -17.92
C ARG A 29 1.36 58.15 -16.97
N GLY A 30 2.57 57.93 -17.45
CA GLY A 30 3.77 58.60 -17.04
C GLY A 30 5.02 58.04 -17.72
N ALA A 31 5.14 58.29 -19.02
CA ALA A 31 6.40 58.08 -19.74
C ALA A 31 7.32 59.26 -19.50
N HIS A 32 8.57 59.02 -19.13
CA HIS A 32 9.70 59.85 -19.51
C HIS A 32 11.02 59.06 -19.57
N PRO A 33 11.84 59.32 -20.56
CA PRO A 33 13.03 58.57 -20.90
C PRO A 33 14.28 59.21 -20.29
N ARG A 34 15.35 58.45 -20.06
CA ARG A 34 16.76 58.86 -20.07
C ARG A 34 17.59 57.71 -19.50
N GLY A 35 18.36 57.02 -20.27
CA GLY A 35 19.73 57.36 -20.63
C GLY A 35 20.61 56.17 -20.16
N PRO A 36 21.63 55.74 -20.89
CA PRO A 36 22.40 54.53 -20.58
C PRO A 36 23.39 54.80 -19.44
N VAL A 37 23.18 54.17 -18.30
CA VAL A 37 24.20 54.14 -17.26
C VAL A 37 25.04 52.89 -17.41
N ARG A 38 26.30 53.15 -17.72
CA ARG A 38 27.47 52.29 -17.83
C ARG A 38 27.46 51.13 -16.81
N PHE A 39 27.27 49.92 -17.30
CA PHE A 39 27.73 48.68 -16.66
C PHE A 39 29.17 48.42 -17.10
N VAL A 40 30.11 49.06 -16.47
CA VAL A 40 31.52 48.69 -16.54
C VAL A 40 32.06 48.72 -15.12
N LEU A 41 32.68 47.65 -14.72
CA LEU A 41 33.36 47.32 -13.46
C LEU A 41 32.57 46.46 -12.45
N TRP A 42 32.31 45.23 -12.80
CA TRP A 42 32.30 44.14 -11.81
C TRP A 42 32.68 42.78 -12.43
N ALA A 43 33.66 42.82 -13.34
CA ALA A 43 34.21 41.61 -13.96
C ALA A 43 35.70 41.44 -13.61
N ARG A 44 36.03 41.52 -12.32
CA ARG A 44 37.37 41.13 -11.83
C ARG A 44 37.31 40.87 -10.33
N LEU A 45 36.75 39.71 -9.94
CA LEU A 45 37.00 39.00 -8.65
C LEU A 45 36.20 37.70 -8.55
N CYS A 46 36.27 36.87 -9.58
CA CYS A 46 35.77 35.50 -9.52
C CYS A 46 36.68 34.55 -10.30
N SER A 47 37.99 34.65 -10.03
CA SER A 47 38.92 33.58 -10.41
C SER A 47 39.71 33.25 -9.17
N CYS A 48 39.24 32.29 -8.43
CA CYS A 48 39.90 31.34 -7.53
C CYS A 48 38.89 30.67 -6.61
N PHE A 49 38.07 29.79 -7.15
CA PHE A 49 37.55 28.68 -6.42
C PHE A 49 37.22 27.58 -7.44
N CYS A 50 38.27 26.99 -8.01
CA CYS A 50 38.19 25.65 -8.54
C CYS A 50 38.05 24.73 -7.33
N ILE A 51 36.82 24.54 -6.88
CA ILE A 51 36.47 23.41 -6.03
C ILE A 51 36.38 22.22 -6.97
N SER A 52 37.37 21.34 -6.82
CA SER A 52 37.44 19.98 -7.33
C SER A 52 36.08 19.31 -7.32
N GLY A 53 35.80 18.54 -8.38
CA GLY A 53 34.57 17.80 -8.60
C GLY A 53 34.08 17.05 -7.37
N SER A 54 33.15 17.64 -6.65
CA SER A 54 32.26 16.90 -5.78
C SER A 54 31.14 16.39 -6.67
N GLU A 55 31.10 15.10 -6.87
CA GLU A 55 29.96 14.36 -7.38
C GLU A 55 28.69 14.99 -6.80
N ARG A 56 27.86 15.54 -7.66
CA ARG A 56 26.50 15.88 -7.27
C ARG A 56 25.84 14.56 -6.91
N GLN A 57 25.82 14.23 -5.64
CA GLN A 57 24.92 13.22 -5.11
C GLN A 57 23.51 13.70 -5.49
N VAL A 58 22.97 13.08 -6.51
CA VAL A 58 21.55 13.16 -6.81
C VAL A 58 20.90 12.53 -5.57
N PHE A 59 20.35 13.37 -4.69
CA PHE A 59 19.53 12.89 -3.58
C PHE A 59 18.33 12.18 -4.19
N GLY A 60 18.47 10.88 -4.40
CA GLY A 60 17.37 10.03 -4.78
C GLY A 60 16.27 10.17 -3.71
N VAL A 61 15.02 10.36 -4.13
CA VAL A 61 13.88 10.40 -3.22
C VAL A 61 13.94 9.14 -2.34
N TYR A 62 14.00 9.33 -1.02
CA TYR A 62 14.05 8.22 -0.05
C TYR A 62 12.85 7.28 -0.28
N ARG A 63 13.14 6.00 -0.43
CA ARG A 63 12.13 4.96 -0.63
C ARG A 63 12.03 4.11 0.61
N ALA A 64 10.89 4.14 1.29
CA ALA A 64 10.64 3.39 2.51
C ALA A 64 10.97 1.89 2.36
N LEU A 65 11.54 1.27 3.41
CA LEU A 65 12.04 -0.11 3.38
C LEU A 65 11.00 -1.11 2.92
N TYR A 66 9.73 -0.98 3.34
CA TYR A 66 8.64 -1.88 2.92
C TYR A 66 8.35 -1.83 1.40
N ARG A 67 8.71 -0.73 0.71
CA ARG A 67 8.61 -0.60 -0.75
C ARG A 67 9.86 -1.11 -1.46
N LYS A 68 11.04 -0.80 -0.91
CA LYS A 68 12.34 -1.21 -1.46
C LYS A 68 12.52 -2.71 -1.40
N TRP A 69 12.13 -3.33 -0.28
CA TRP A 69 12.29 -4.76 0.00
C TRP A 69 11.03 -5.59 -0.28
N ARG A 70 10.13 -5.07 -1.12
CA ARG A 70 8.97 -5.83 -1.58
C ARG A 70 9.46 -7.03 -2.42
N PRO A 71 9.11 -8.28 -2.07
CA PRO A 71 9.50 -9.47 -2.82
C PRO A 71 9.19 -9.37 -4.30
N GLN A 72 10.14 -9.77 -5.12
CA GLN A 72 10.02 -9.77 -6.59
C GLN A 72 9.92 -11.18 -7.17
N ARG A 73 10.25 -12.20 -6.38
CA ARG A 73 10.20 -13.63 -6.72
C ARG A 73 9.49 -14.39 -5.62
N PHE A 74 8.97 -15.57 -5.95
CA PHE A 74 8.36 -16.44 -4.96
C PHE A 74 9.34 -16.88 -3.87
N ALA A 75 10.60 -17.11 -4.23
CA ALA A 75 11.65 -17.46 -3.28
C ALA A 75 11.87 -16.42 -2.17
N ASP A 76 11.52 -15.15 -2.41
CA ASP A 76 11.68 -14.06 -1.43
C ASP A 76 10.47 -13.91 -0.49
N VAL A 77 9.39 -14.66 -0.73
CA VAL A 77 8.16 -14.59 0.06
C VAL A 77 8.33 -15.40 1.34
N VAL A 78 8.14 -14.74 2.47
CA VAL A 78 8.33 -15.33 3.80
C VAL A 78 7.00 -15.83 4.37
N GLY A 79 7.01 -17.00 5.00
CA GLY A 79 5.89 -17.53 5.81
C GLY A 79 4.70 -18.08 5.02
N GLN A 80 4.78 -18.17 3.65
CA GLN A 80 3.67 -18.63 2.80
C GLN A 80 4.05 -19.82 1.90
N GLN A 81 4.90 -20.71 2.38
CA GLN A 81 5.52 -21.76 1.58
C GLN A 81 4.51 -22.66 0.84
N ALA A 82 3.40 -23.05 1.50
CA ALA A 82 2.39 -23.89 0.90
C ALA A 82 1.69 -23.21 -0.30
N ILE A 83 1.37 -21.92 -0.17
CA ILE A 83 0.74 -21.12 -1.22
C ILE A 83 1.71 -20.93 -2.40
N VAL A 84 2.95 -20.56 -2.09
CA VAL A 84 4.01 -20.38 -3.08
C VAL A 84 4.21 -21.66 -3.89
N THR A 85 4.35 -22.80 -3.23
CA THR A 85 4.53 -24.10 -3.89
C THR A 85 3.32 -24.45 -4.77
N ALA A 86 2.10 -24.19 -4.29
CA ALA A 86 0.89 -24.47 -5.07
C ALA A 86 0.82 -23.60 -6.35
N LEU A 87 1.13 -22.31 -6.25
CA LEU A 87 1.14 -21.39 -7.40
C LEU A 87 2.24 -21.76 -8.40
N GLN A 88 3.44 -22.08 -7.92
CA GLN A 88 4.56 -22.53 -8.77
C GLN A 88 4.22 -23.81 -9.51
N ASN A 89 3.60 -24.78 -8.86
CA ASN A 89 3.17 -26.03 -9.47
C ASN A 89 2.10 -25.81 -10.57
N GLN A 90 1.19 -24.87 -10.37
CA GLN A 90 0.20 -24.52 -11.40
C GLN A 90 0.87 -23.90 -12.63
N ILE A 91 1.84 -23.00 -12.42
CA ILE A 91 2.62 -22.39 -13.51
C ILE A 91 3.38 -23.47 -14.27
N ALA A 92 4.09 -24.35 -13.57
CA ALA A 92 4.88 -25.42 -14.18
C ALA A 92 4.01 -26.43 -14.96
N ALA A 93 2.80 -26.72 -14.46
CA ALA A 93 1.85 -27.60 -15.12
C ALA A 93 1.06 -26.93 -16.26
N GLY A 94 1.18 -25.60 -16.44
CA GLY A 94 0.38 -24.83 -17.39
C GLY A 94 -1.12 -24.80 -17.06
N ARG A 95 -1.51 -25.12 -15.80
CA ARG A 95 -2.90 -25.18 -15.34
C ARG A 95 -3.29 -23.89 -14.62
N ILE A 96 -3.33 -22.80 -15.37
CA ILE A 96 -3.67 -21.48 -14.82
C ILE A 96 -5.19 -21.34 -14.77
N GLY A 97 -5.73 -21.05 -13.58
CA GLY A 97 -7.16 -20.75 -13.41
C GLY A 97 -7.48 -19.32 -13.86
N HIS A 98 -8.76 -19.05 -14.14
CA HIS A 98 -9.23 -17.72 -14.53
C HIS A 98 -9.45 -16.78 -13.34
N ALA A 99 -9.62 -17.32 -12.11
CA ALA A 99 -9.90 -16.50 -10.92
C ALA A 99 -9.25 -17.07 -9.65
N TYR A 100 -8.58 -16.20 -8.93
CA TYR A 100 -7.91 -16.49 -7.66
C TYR A 100 -8.43 -15.56 -6.58
N LEU A 101 -8.56 -16.07 -5.36
CA LEU A 101 -8.92 -15.28 -4.19
C LEU A 101 -7.87 -15.46 -3.09
N PHE A 102 -7.16 -14.39 -2.79
CA PHE A 102 -6.16 -14.33 -1.73
C PHE A 102 -6.77 -13.70 -0.48
N THR A 103 -6.90 -14.48 0.60
CA THR A 103 -7.50 -14.04 1.86
C THR A 103 -6.45 -14.02 2.97
N GLY A 104 -6.65 -13.23 4.00
CA GLY A 104 -5.76 -13.15 5.17
C GLY A 104 -5.56 -11.74 5.69
N THR A 105 -4.92 -11.61 6.85
CA THR A 105 -4.70 -10.31 7.50
C THR A 105 -3.84 -9.37 6.64
N ARG A 106 -3.89 -8.06 6.93
CA ARG A 106 -3.07 -7.06 6.26
C ARG A 106 -1.58 -7.36 6.44
N GLY A 107 -0.77 -7.06 5.44
CA GLY A 107 0.70 -7.16 5.55
C GLY A 107 1.28 -8.57 5.38
N THR A 108 0.47 -9.61 5.14
CA THR A 108 0.89 -11.02 4.96
C THR A 108 1.42 -11.36 3.56
N GLY A 109 1.38 -10.42 2.61
CA GLY A 109 1.96 -10.60 1.28
C GLY A 109 0.98 -10.92 0.16
N LYS A 110 -0.36 -10.83 0.36
CA LYS A 110 -1.39 -11.10 -0.67
C LYS A 110 -1.13 -10.39 -1.99
N THR A 111 -1.13 -9.06 -1.98
CA THR A 111 -0.92 -8.23 -3.19
C THR A 111 0.47 -8.43 -3.78
N THR A 112 1.46 -8.73 -2.95
CA THR A 112 2.83 -9.05 -3.41
C THR A 112 2.86 -10.36 -4.17
N CYS A 113 2.27 -11.43 -3.63
CA CYS A 113 2.14 -12.72 -4.31
C CYS A 113 1.31 -12.59 -5.59
N ALA A 114 0.23 -11.78 -5.58
CA ALA A 114 -0.56 -11.49 -6.78
C ALA A 114 0.29 -10.90 -7.90
N LYS A 115 1.13 -9.90 -7.58
CA LYS A 115 2.05 -9.30 -8.57
C LYS A 115 3.11 -10.26 -9.06
N ILE A 116 3.70 -11.06 -8.17
CA ILE A 116 4.69 -12.07 -8.55
C ILE A 116 4.04 -13.12 -9.48
N PHE A 117 2.84 -13.59 -9.14
CA PHE A 117 2.11 -14.54 -9.95
C PHE A 117 1.75 -13.96 -11.33
N ALA A 118 1.24 -12.72 -11.38
CA ALA A 118 0.95 -12.02 -12.64
C ALA A 118 2.19 -11.88 -13.55
N LYS A 119 3.36 -11.59 -12.96
CA LYS A 119 4.65 -11.57 -13.67
C LYS A 119 5.06 -12.96 -14.16
N ALA A 120 4.90 -13.98 -13.32
CA ALA A 120 5.34 -15.33 -13.60
C ALA A 120 4.55 -15.97 -14.74
N VAL A 121 3.20 -15.83 -14.77
CA VAL A 121 2.35 -16.38 -15.84
C VAL A 121 2.58 -15.70 -17.19
N ASN A 122 3.13 -14.49 -17.18
CA ASN A 122 3.43 -13.68 -18.37
C ASN A 122 4.94 -13.60 -18.67
N CYS A 123 5.78 -14.29 -17.90
CA CYS A 123 7.23 -14.27 -18.11
C CYS A 123 7.59 -14.93 -19.43
N LEU A 124 8.48 -14.29 -20.20
CA LEU A 124 8.97 -14.84 -21.47
C LEU A 124 9.94 -16.00 -21.28
N ASP A 125 10.55 -16.09 -20.10
CA ASP A 125 11.40 -17.20 -19.73
C ASP A 125 10.60 -18.22 -18.92
N THR A 126 10.32 -19.36 -19.52
CA THR A 126 9.52 -20.44 -18.94
C THR A 126 10.37 -21.54 -18.31
N SER A 127 11.67 -21.32 -18.17
CA SER A 127 12.61 -22.31 -17.59
C SER A 127 12.39 -22.52 -16.09
N SER A 128 11.76 -21.56 -15.43
CA SER A 128 11.45 -21.58 -13.99
C SER A 128 10.02 -21.09 -13.75
N PRO A 129 9.33 -21.59 -12.73
CA PRO A 129 8.04 -21.05 -12.30
C PRO A 129 8.17 -19.65 -11.66
N ASP A 130 9.39 -19.21 -11.32
CA ASP A 130 9.66 -17.86 -10.85
C ASP A 130 9.82 -16.87 -12.01
N PRO A 131 9.38 -15.62 -11.87
CA PRO A 131 9.61 -14.60 -12.88
C PRO A 131 11.11 -14.30 -13.00
N CYS A 132 11.61 -14.24 -14.24
CA CYS A 132 13.05 -14.05 -14.50
C CYS A 132 13.59 -12.67 -14.08
N GLY A 133 12.72 -11.64 -13.95
CA GLY A 133 13.08 -10.26 -13.60
C GLY A 133 13.89 -9.50 -14.66
N LYS A 134 14.16 -10.11 -15.83
CA LYS A 134 15.05 -9.54 -16.86
C LYS A 134 14.37 -9.29 -18.20
N CYS A 135 13.32 -10.04 -18.53
CA CYS A 135 12.59 -9.90 -19.80
C CYS A 135 11.79 -8.59 -19.85
N ALA A 136 11.33 -8.20 -21.03
CA ALA A 136 10.59 -6.97 -21.25
C ALA A 136 9.31 -6.90 -20.40
N VAL A 137 8.58 -8.02 -20.27
CA VAL A 137 7.37 -8.09 -19.45
C VAL A 137 7.70 -7.90 -17.96
N CYS A 138 8.69 -8.62 -17.42
CA CYS A 138 9.05 -8.50 -16.01
C CYS A 138 9.47 -7.06 -15.64
N LYS A 139 10.31 -6.43 -16.48
CA LYS A 139 10.73 -5.03 -16.28
C LYS A 139 9.56 -4.07 -16.41
N GLY A 140 8.74 -4.23 -17.43
CA GLY A 140 7.59 -3.36 -17.66
C GLY A 140 6.52 -3.45 -16.56
N VAL A 141 6.37 -4.59 -15.90
CA VAL A 141 5.50 -4.71 -14.70
C VAL A 141 6.10 -3.95 -13.51
N ASP A 142 7.43 -4.02 -13.34
CA ASP A 142 8.10 -3.29 -12.25
C ASP A 142 8.07 -1.76 -12.46
N ASP A 143 8.17 -1.32 -13.71
CA ASP A 143 8.16 0.08 -14.11
C ASP A 143 6.72 0.62 -14.31
N GLY A 144 5.71 -0.25 -14.32
CA GLY A 144 4.31 0.11 -14.56
C GLY A 144 4.00 0.45 -16.02
N SER A 145 4.85 0.07 -16.97
CA SER A 145 4.66 0.34 -18.41
C SER A 145 3.83 -0.72 -19.14
N VAL A 146 3.64 -1.90 -18.54
CA VAL A 146 2.79 -2.97 -19.08
C VAL A 146 1.35 -2.75 -18.62
N LEU A 147 0.47 -2.42 -19.58
CA LEU A 147 -0.96 -2.18 -19.35
C LEU A 147 -1.78 -3.48 -19.21
N ASP A 148 -1.22 -4.63 -19.63
CA ASP A 148 -1.90 -5.92 -19.54
C ASP A 148 -1.99 -6.46 -18.11
N ILE A 149 -1.29 -5.84 -17.14
CA ILE A 149 -1.37 -6.16 -15.72
C ILE A 149 -1.81 -4.91 -14.97
N SER A 150 -3.08 -4.90 -14.55
CA SER A 150 -3.71 -3.79 -13.85
C SER A 150 -3.91 -4.11 -12.37
N GLU A 151 -3.52 -3.17 -11.51
CA GLU A 151 -3.77 -3.24 -10.06
C GLU A 151 -4.81 -2.17 -9.69
N ILE A 152 -5.92 -2.60 -9.16
CA ILE A 152 -7.07 -1.77 -8.78
C ILE A 152 -7.27 -1.90 -7.27
N ASP A 153 -7.22 -0.78 -6.57
CA ASP A 153 -7.62 -0.71 -5.17
C ASP A 153 -9.13 -0.46 -5.10
N ALA A 154 -9.87 -1.46 -4.63
CA ALA A 154 -11.32 -1.37 -4.51
C ALA A 154 -11.79 -0.35 -3.46
N ALA A 155 -10.91 0.11 -2.56
CA ALA A 155 -11.24 1.20 -1.64
C ALA A 155 -11.38 2.55 -2.38
N SER A 156 -10.60 2.74 -3.44
CA SER A 156 -10.61 3.96 -4.28
C SER A 156 -11.52 3.83 -5.50
N ASN A 157 -11.73 2.60 -6.02
CA ASN A 157 -12.48 2.29 -7.25
C ASN A 157 -13.57 1.27 -6.93
N ASN A 158 -14.61 1.69 -6.21
CA ASN A 158 -15.67 0.82 -5.71
C ASN A 158 -17.00 0.93 -6.47
N SER A 159 -17.05 1.81 -7.46
CA SER A 159 -18.26 2.06 -8.21
C SER A 159 -18.58 0.94 -9.22
N VAL A 160 -19.83 0.86 -9.63
CA VAL A 160 -20.24 -0.09 -10.66
C VAL A 160 -19.67 0.29 -12.03
N ASP A 161 -19.41 1.57 -12.25
CA ASP A 161 -18.93 2.06 -13.54
C ASP A 161 -17.44 1.71 -13.72
N ASP A 162 -16.61 1.81 -12.65
CA ASP A 162 -15.21 1.35 -12.67
C ASP A 162 -15.11 -0.13 -13.07
N ILE A 163 -16.00 -0.98 -12.54
CA ILE A 163 -16.02 -2.42 -12.84
C ILE A 163 -16.62 -2.72 -14.23
N ARG A 164 -17.53 -1.87 -14.73
CA ARG A 164 -18.01 -1.99 -16.12
C ARG A 164 -16.93 -1.63 -17.12
N ASP A 165 -16.19 -0.58 -16.88
CA ASP A 165 -15.05 -0.19 -17.71
C ASP A 165 -14.00 -1.31 -17.76
N LEU A 166 -13.66 -1.88 -16.58
CA LEU A 166 -12.80 -3.04 -16.49
C LEU A 166 -13.35 -4.22 -17.30
N ARG A 167 -14.64 -4.52 -17.18
CA ARG A 167 -15.30 -5.60 -17.94
C ARG A 167 -15.18 -5.38 -19.44
N ASP A 168 -15.44 -4.15 -19.90
CA ASP A 168 -15.39 -3.83 -21.32
C ASP A 168 -13.96 -3.92 -21.85
N GLU A 169 -12.96 -3.62 -21.03
CA GLU A 169 -11.54 -3.87 -21.34
C GLU A 169 -11.19 -5.35 -21.46
N THR A 170 -11.88 -6.26 -20.77
CA THR A 170 -11.59 -7.71 -20.84
C THR A 170 -11.89 -8.30 -22.23
N ALA A 171 -12.70 -7.62 -23.04
CA ALA A 171 -12.99 -8.05 -24.41
C ALA A 171 -11.78 -7.92 -25.38
N TYR A 172 -10.80 -7.10 -25.01
CA TYR A 172 -9.62 -6.87 -25.85
C TYR A 172 -8.48 -7.81 -25.47
N LEU A 173 -7.82 -8.37 -26.48
CA LEU A 173 -6.62 -9.21 -26.29
C LEU A 173 -5.48 -8.41 -25.64
N PRO A 174 -4.59 -9.08 -24.87
CA PRO A 174 -3.42 -8.44 -24.31
C PRO A 174 -2.48 -7.95 -25.42
N ALA A 175 -1.81 -6.80 -25.17
CA ALA A 175 -0.94 -6.16 -26.15
C ALA A 175 0.47 -6.77 -26.18
N MET A 176 1.02 -7.12 -25.01
CA MET A 176 2.39 -7.61 -24.85
C MET A 176 2.49 -8.93 -24.09
N CYS A 177 1.51 -9.24 -23.27
CA CYS A 177 1.50 -10.38 -22.38
C CYS A 177 0.75 -11.58 -22.99
N LYS A 178 0.91 -12.75 -22.38
CA LYS A 178 0.09 -13.92 -22.70
C LYS A 178 -1.31 -13.80 -22.11
N TYR A 179 -1.39 -13.28 -20.90
CA TYR A 179 -2.62 -13.10 -20.15
C TYR A 179 -2.78 -11.64 -19.72
N LYS A 180 -4.01 -11.15 -19.77
CA LYS A 180 -4.42 -9.90 -19.17
C LYS A 180 -4.80 -10.17 -17.71
N VAL A 181 -4.12 -9.55 -16.76
CA VAL A 181 -4.27 -9.86 -15.33
C VAL A 181 -4.82 -8.65 -14.60
N TYR A 182 -5.94 -8.83 -13.93
CA TYR A 182 -6.55 -7.82 -13.08
C TYR A 182 -6.38 -8.22 -11.62
N ILE A 183 -5.60 -7.42 -10.88
CA ILE A 183 -5.40 -7.57 -9.43
C ILE A 183 -6.31 -6.57 -8.74
N ILE A 184 -7.35 -7.06 -8.05
CA ILE A 184 -8.29 -6.22 -7.30
C ILE A 184 -7.99 -6.39 -5.82
N ASP A 185 -7.36 -5.38 -5.23
CA ASP A 185 -7.02 -5.37 -3.81
C ASP A 185 -8.19 -4.85 -2.97
N GLU A 186 -8.32 -5.36 -1.75
CA GLU A 186 -9.40 -5.11 -0.79
C GLU A 186 -10.80 -5.24 -1.44
N VAL A 187 -10.98 -6.31 -2.23
CA VAL A 187 -12.20 -6.53 -3.03
C VAL A 187 -13.50 -6.45 -2.23
N HIS A 188 -13.45 -6.68 -0.91
CA HIS A 188 -14.61 -6.55 -0.02
C HIS A 188 -15.18 -5.11 0.08
N MET A 189 -14.44 -4.12 -0.43
CA MET A 189 -14.89 -2.72 -0.48
C MET A 189 -15.77 -2.41 -1.70
N LEU A 190 -15.87 -3.33 -2.67
CA LEU A 190 -16.75 -3.16 -3.83
C LEU A 190 -18.22 -3.07 -3.42
N SER A 191 -18.98 -2.24 -4.10
CA SER A 191 -20.44 -2.19 -3.95
C SER A 191 -21.09 -3.49 -4.44
N THR A 192 -22.28 -3.79 -3.95
CA THR A 192 -23.05 -4.97 -4.41
C THR A 192 -23.30 -4.95 -5.91
N SER A 193 -23.52 -3.78 -6.50
CA SER A 193 -23.69 -3.62 -7.94
C SER A 193 -22.39 -3.87 -8.73
N ALA A 194 -21.24 -3.49 -8.17
CA ALA A 194 -19.91 -3.77 -8.73
C ALA A 194 -19.61 -5.27 -8.70
N PHE A 195 -19.89 -5.96 -7.59
CA PHE A 195 -19.79 -7.43 -7.53
C PHE A 195 -20.65 -8.12 -8.59
N ASN A 196 -21.88 -7.67 -8.79
CA ASN A 196 -22.76 -8.24 -9.81
C ASN A 196 -22.26 -8.00 -11.25
N ALA A 197 -21.58 -6.85 -11.49
CA ALA A 197 -20.94 -6.59 -12.77
C ALA A 197 -19.74 -7.53 -13.01
N LEU A 198 -18.91 -7.73 -11.97
CA LEU A 198 -17.75 -8.63 -12.02
C LEU A 198 -18.16 -10.10 -12.23
N LEU A 199 -19.24 -10.54 -11.56
CA LEU A 199 -19.75 -11.92 -11.68
C LEU A 199 -20.01 -12.34 -13.11
N LYS A 200 -20.56 -11.46 -13.95
CA LYS A 200 -20.87 -11.76 -15.36
C LYS A 200 -19.62 -12.18 -16.13
N THR A 201 -18.49 -11.49 -15.90
CA THR A 201 -17.22 -11.82 -16.56
C THR A 201 -16.57 -13.07 -15.96
N MET A 202 -16.79 -13.33 -14.65
CA MET A 202 -16.25 -14.51 -13.99
C MET A 202 -17.03 -15.79 -14.30
N GLU A 203 -18.28 -15.68 -14.77
CA GLU A 203 -19.09 -16.82 -15.24
C GLU A 203 -18.65 -17.31 -16.61
N GLU A 204 -18.33 -16.39 -17.51
CA GLU A 204 -17.86 -16.66 -18.86
C GLU A 204 -16.55 -15.87 -19.13
N PRO A 205 -15.46 -16.26 -18.44
CA PRO A 205 -14.20 -15.52 -18.54
C PRO A 205 -13.56 -15.75 -19.91
N PRO A 206 -13.05 -14.68 -20.57
CA PRO A 206 -12.21 -14.86 -21.74
C PRO A 206 -10.95 -15.67 -21.39
N GLU A 207 -10.49 -16.55 -22.27
CA GLU A 207 -9.35 -17.45 -22.05
C GLU A 207 -8.04 -16.71 -21.70
N HIS A 208 -7.91 -15.46 -22.13
CA HIS A 208 -6.74 -14.62 -21.94
C HIS A 208 -6.82 -13.76 -20.67
N VAL A 209 -7.88 -13.86 -19.84
CA VAL A 209 -8.09 -13.02 -18.66
C VAL A 209 -7.92 -13.80 -17.38
N ILE A 210 -7.19 -13.23 -16.42
CA ILE A 210 -7.00 -13.77 -15.08
C ILE A 210 -7.39 -12.70 -14.08
N PHE A 211 -8.28 -13.06 -13.14
CA PHE A 211 -8.64 -12.24 -11.99
C PHE A 211 -7.90 -12.71 -10.74
N ILE A 212 -7.27 -11.80 -10.01
CA ILE A 212 -6.67 -12.06 -8.71
C ILE A 212 -7.31 -11.10 -7.71
N LEU A 213 -8.20 -11.62 -6.90
CA LEU A 213 -8.92 -10.87 -5.87
C LEU A 213 -8.16 -11.00 -4.56
N ALA A 214 -7.89 -9.90 -3.87
CA ALA A 214 -7.28 -9.91 -2.54
C ALA A 214 -8.23 -9.27 -1.52
N THR A 215 -8.32 -9.86 -0.32
CA THR A 215 -9.19 -9.34 0.74
C THR A 215 -8.64 -9.63 2.13
N THR A 216 -8.89 -8.72 3.05
CA THR A 216 -8.70 -8.93 4.49
C THR A 216 -9.96 -9.50 5.16
N GLU A 217 -11.14 -9.35 4.53
CA GLU A 217 -12.43 -9.70 5.11
C GLU A 217 -13.24 -10.61 4.15
N VAL A 218 -12.89 -11.89 4.14
CA VAL A 218 -13.55 -12.89 3.25
C VAL A 218 -15.05 -13.02 3.50
N GLN A 219 -15.50 -12.79 4.71
CA GLN A 219 -16.92 -12.86 5.10
C GLN A 219 -17.79 -11.79 4.41
N LYS A 220 -17.21 -10.72 3.92
CA LYS A 220 -17.91 -9.66 3.17
C LYS A 220 -17.99 -9.95 1.66
N VAL A 221 -17.25 -10.96 1.18
CA VAL A 221 -17.26 -11.33 -0.24
C VAL A 221 -18.43 -12.26 -0.52
N PRO A 222 -19.28 -12.00 -1.53
CA PRO A 222 -20.43 -12.84 -1.86
C PRO A 222 -20.05 -14.30 -2.15
N ALA A 223 -20.86 -15.24 -1.67
CA ALA A 223 -20.63 -16.66 -1.89
C ALA A 223 -20.57 -17.06 -3.38
N THR A 224 -21.26 -16.31 -4.24
CA THR A 224 -21.24 -16.47 -5.69
C THR A 224 -19.86 -16.20 -6.31
N ILE A 225 -19.08 -15.25 -5.75
CA ILE A 225 -17.68 -15.02 -6.12
C ILE A 225 -16.79 -16.12 -5.55
N LEU A 226 -16.98 -16.47 -4.27
CA LEU A 226 -16.18 -17.50 -3.58
C LEU A 226 -16.21 -18.84 -4.30
N SER A 227 -17.37 -19.23 -4.85
CA SER A 227 -17.55 -20.51 -5.55
C SER A 227 -16.84 -20.59 -6.92
N ARG A 228 -16.41 -19.46 -7.48
CA ARG A 228 -15.75 -19.35 -8.80
C ARG A 228 -14.25 -19.10 -8.72
N CYS A 229 -13.74 -18.84 -7.51
CA CYS A 229 -12.33 -18.55 -7.29
C CYS A 229 -11.59 -19.72 -6.67
N GLN A 230 -10.34 -19.90 -7.07
CA GLN A 230 -9.40 -20.72 -6.32
C GLN A 230 -8.93 -19.94 -5.09
N ARG A 231 -9.29 -20.39 -3.91
CA ARG A 231 -9.01 -19.69 -2.66
C ARG A 231 -7.67 -20.10 -2.06
N TYR A 232 -6.90 -19.09 -1.60
CA TYR A 232 -5.63 -19.20 -0.90
C TYR A 232 -5.66 -18.38 0.37
N ASP A 233 -5.51 -19.04 1.52
CA ASP A 233 -5.59 -18.41 2.84
C ASP A 233 -4.19 -18.10 3.36
N PHE A 234 -3.77 -16.83 3.27
CA PHE A 234 -2.49 -16.34 3.76
C PHE A 234 -2.47 -16.34 5.28
N GLN A 235 -1.50 -17.03 5.85
CA GLN A 235 -1.30 -17.13 7.27
C GLN A 235 -0.52 -15.93 7.83
N ARG A 236 -0.66 -15.66 9.13
CA ARG A 236 0.21 -14.73 9.82
C ARG A 236 1.63 -15.28 9.79
N ILE A 237 2.59 -14.41 9.50
CA ILE A 237 4.01 -14.79 9.47
C ILE A 237 4.49 -14.92 10.92
N THR A 238 5.29 -15.94 11.21
CA THR A 238 5.80 -16.12 12.58
C THR A 238 6.76 -14.99 12.97
N ALA A 239 6.84 -14.66 14.26
CA ALA A 239 7.74 -13.61 14.72
C ALA A 239 9.22 -13.95 14.43
N SER A 240 9.58 -15.23 14.45
CA SER A 240 10.93 -15.70 14.10
C SER A 240 11.27 -15.50 12.62
N ASP A 241 10.31 -15.79 11.72
CA ASP A 241 10.50 -15.58 10.28
C ASP A 241 10.61 -14.09 9.94
N ILE A 242 9.79 -13.26 10.62
CA ILE A 242 9.90 -11.80 10.48
C ILE A 242 11.26 -11.32 10.97
N ALA A 243 11.71 -11.74 12.17
CA ALA A 243 13.00 -11.35 12.72
C ALA A 243 14.16 -11.76 11.80
N GLY A 244 14.15 -12.98 11.27
CA GLY A 244 15.14 -13.43 10.28
C GLY A 244 15.16 -12.55 9.03
N ARG A 245 14.00 -12.17 8.51
CA ARG A 245 13.93 -11.27 7.34
C ARG A 245 14.39 -9.86 7.66
N LEU A 246 14.08 -9.34 8.85
CA LEU A 246 14.54 -8.01 9.30
C LEU A 246 16.06 -7.96 9.42
N LEU A 247 16.69 -8.98 10.02
CA LEU A 247 18.16 -9.07 10.13
C LEU A 247 18.81 -9.06 8.75
N TYR A 248 18.28 -9.84 7.80
CA TYR A 248 18.76 -9.84 6.42
C TYR A 248 18.65 -8.46 5.77
N VAL A 249 17.51 -7.78 5.92
CA VAL A 249 17.29 -6.43 5.36
C VAL A 249 18.22 -5.42 6.01
N ALA A 250 18.38 -5.47 7.34
CA ALA A 250 19.26 -4.58 8.10
C ALA A 250 20.71 -4.71 7.66
N GLU A 251 21.22 -5.93 7.45
CA GLU A 251 22.56 -6.19 6.91
C GLU A 251 22.77 -5.52 5.54
N GLN A 252 21.80 -5.67 4.64
CA GLN A 252 21.86 -5.08 3.29
C GLN A 252 21.79 -3.55 3.31
N GLU A 253 21.05 -2.96 4.25
CA GLU A 253 20.93 -1.51 4.43
C GLU A 253 22.01 -0.92 5.34
N LYS A 254 22.89 -1.75 5.89
CA LYS A 254 23.95 -1.37 6.84
C LYS A 254 23.40 -0.75 8.13
N ILE A 255 22.26 -1.24 8.58
CA ILE A 255 21.63 -0.91 9.86
C ILE A 255 22.11 -1.94 10.87
N ASP A 256 22.63 -1.47 12.01
CA ASP A 256 23.07 -2.33 13.12
C ASP A 256 21.86 -2.71 13.96
N LEU A 257 21.20 -3.82 13.62
CA LEU A 257 19.99 -4.31 14.27
C LEU A 257 20.32 -5.43 15.26
N ALA A 258 20.07 -5.20 16.56
CA ALA A 258 20.25 -6.22 17.58
C ALA A 258 19.24 -7.37 17.40
N PRO A 259 19.62 -8.66 17.59
CA PRO A 259 18.72 -9.81 17.42
C PRO A 259 17.46 -9.75 18.30
N ASN A 260 17.60 -9.32 19.55
CA ASN A 260 16.49 -9.13 20.49
C ASN A 260 15.53 -8.02 20.03
N ALA A 261 16.05 -6.94 19.41
CA ALA A 261 15.23 -5.89 18.81
C ALA A 261 14.46 -6.43 17.60
N ALA A 262 15.09 -7.24 16.74
CA ALA A 262 14.41 -7.89 15.61
C ALA A 262 13.26 -8.81 16.06
N GLU A 263 13.47 -9.60 17.10
CA GLU A 263 12.41 -10.44 17.70
C GLU A 263 11.27 -9.62 18.30
N LEU A 264 11.59 -8.50 18.95
CA LEU A 264 10.59 -7.59 19.50
C LEU A 264 9.75 -6.99 18.37
N ILE A 265 10.38 -6.48 17.31
CA ILE A 265 9.67 -5.98 16.12
C ILE A 265 8.79 -7.08 15.53
N GLY A 266 9.29 -8.33 15.41
CA GLY A 266 8.53 -9.47 14.90
C GLY A 266 7.26 -9.75 15.72
N ARG A 267 7.33 -9.63 17.05
CA ARG A 267 6.16 -9.77 17.93
C ARG A 267 5.17 -8.60 17.80
N LEU A 268 5.67 -7.37 17.71
CA LEU A 268 4.85 -6.17 17.56
C LEU A 268 4.11 -6.10 16.23
N ALA A 269 4.71 -6.61 15.17
CA ALA A 269 4.13 -6.64 13.84
C ALA A 269 2.97 -7.63 13.68
N ASP A 270 2.70 -8.49 14.66
CA ASP A 270 1.56 -9.44 14.70
C ASP A 270 1.36 -10.21 13.37
N GLY A 271 2.45 -10.67 12.77
CA GLY A 271 2.44 -11.44 11.53
C GLY A 271 2.39 -10.62 10.24
N ALA A 272 2.54 -9.30 10.31
CA ALA A 272 2.54 -8.39 9.16
C ALA A 272 3.95 -7.91 8.80
N MET A 273 4.56 -8.45 7.75
CA MET A 273 5.91 -8.06 7.30
C MET A 273 6.01 -6.57 6.95
N ARG A 274 4.93 -5.99 6.39
CA ARG A 274 4.91 -4.56 6.03
C ARG A 274 5.05 -3.67 7.26
N ASP A 275 4.37 -4.01 8.33
CA ASP A 275 4.38 -3.24 9.57
C ASP A 275 5.72 -3.43 10.30
N ALA A 276 6.30 -4.64 10.27
CA ALA A 276 7.65 -4.91 10.76
C ALA A 276 8.71 -4.04 10.07
N LEU A 277 8.70 -3.99 8.74
CA LEU A 277 9.62 -3.14 7.97
C LEU A 277 9.38 -1.65 8.23
N SER A 278 8.14 -1.23 8.47
CA SER A 278 7.83 0.16 8.81
C SER A 278 8.36 0.54 10.19
N ILE A 279 8.27 -0.35 11.18
CA ILE A 279 8.86 -0.13 12.52
C ILE A 279 10.39 -0.01 12.41
N LEU A 280 11.03 -0.94 11.70
CA LEU A 280 12.49 -0.90 11.46
C LEU A 280 12.90 0.42 10.79
N ASP A 281 12.16 0.84 9.77
CA ASP A 281 12.40 2.07 9.02
C ASP A 281 12.33 3.31 9.92
N THR A 282 11.32 3.36 10.80
CA THR A 282 11.16 4.44 11.77
C THR A 282 12.31 4.47 12.78
N CYS A 283 12.74 3.31 13.28
CA CYS A 283 13.87 3.21 14.21
C CYS A 283 15.19 3.63 13.53
N ALA A 284 15.44 3.16 12.32
CA ALA A 284 16.63 3.50 11.53
C ALA A 284 16.68 5.00 11.16
N GLY A 285 15.54 5.67 11.06
CA GLY A 285 15.46 7.11 10.88
C GLY A 285 15.94 7.92 12.10
N VAL A 286 16.00 7.31 13.29
CA VAL A 286 16.46 7.95 14.52
C VAL A 286 17.93 7.60 14.81
N SER A 287 18.31 6.33 14.65
CA SER A 287 19.68 5.85 14.90
C SER A 287 20.02 4.70 13.97
N ASN A 288 21.28 4.64 13.54
CA ASN A 288 21.77 3.51 12.74
C ASN A 288 21.92 2.22 13.59
N THR A 289 22.06 2.34 14.92
CA THR A 289 22.05 1.21 15.85
C THR A 289 20.65 1.08 16.45
N VAL A 290 20.00 -0.04 16.19
CA VAL A 290 18.62 -0.33 16.61
C VAL A 290 18.65 -1.41 17.68
N ASP A 291 18.50 -1.00 18.91
CA ASP A 291 18.38 -1.86 20.08
C ASP A 291 16.91 -2.02 20.53
N GLU A 292 16.69 -2.88 21.52
CA GLU A 292 15.35 -3.16 22.03
C GLU A 292 14.70 -1.93 22.68
N GLU A 293 15.50 -1.08 23.34
CA GLU A 293 15.01 0.12 24.02
C GLU A 293 14.50 1.16 23.00
N LEU A 294 15.25 1.39 21.92
CA LEU A 294 14.82 2.25 20.84
C LEU A 294 13.50 1.76 20.21
N VAL A 295 13.40 0.43 19.96
CA VAL A 295 12.16 -0.15 19.40
C VAL A 295 10.98 0.07 20.35
N ARG A 296 11.13 -0.18 21.65
CA ARG A 296 10.07 0.05 22.64
C ARG A 296 9.61 1.50 22.64
N ARG A 297 10.55 2.43 22.65
CA ARG A 297 10.27 3.87 22.63
C ARG A 297 9.56 4.31 21.34
N MET A 298 10.02 3.84 20.18
CA MET A 298 9.45 4.23 18.88
C MET A 298 8.10 3.57 18.59
N ALA A 299 7.89 2.35 19.07
CA ALA A 299 6.62 1.63 18.91
C ALA A 299 5.57 2.00 19.98
N GLY A 300 5.92 2.84 20.96
CA GLY A 300 5.02 3.22 22.07
C GLY A 300 4.66 2.04 22.96
N VAL A 301 5.56 1.05 23.06
CA VAL A 301 5.29 -0.15 23.87
C VAL A 301 5.64 0.14 25.31
N THR A 302 4.61 0.17 26.14
CA THR A 302 4.77 0.30 27.59
C THR A 302 5.51 -0.91 28.17
N ASP A 303 6.45 -0.66 29.07
CA ASP A 303 7.07 -1.75 29.82
C ASP A 303 5.99 -2.44 30.66
N ARG A 304 5.88 -3.75 30.53
CA ARG A 304 4.95 -4.56 31.34
C ARG A 304 5.16 -4.38 32.86
N GLN A 305 6.34 -3.97 33.27
CA GLN A 305 6.64 -3.69 34.68
C GLN A 305 5.70 -2.62 35.27
N TYR A 306 5.37 -1.58 34.51
CA TYR A 306 4.40 -0.57 34.94
C TYR A 306 3.00 -1.14 35.14
N LEU A 307 2.56 -2.05 34.23
CA LEU A 307 1.26 -2.70 34.35
C LEU A 307 1.19 -3.59 35.59
N PHE A 308 2.25 -4.36 35.85
CA PHE A 308 2.33 -5.18 37.06
C PHE A 308 2.41 -4.33 38.33
N ALA A 309 3.22 -3.25 38.35
CA ALA A 309 3.31 -2.35 39.45
C ALA A 309 1.96 -1.68 39.80
N ILE A 310 1.20 -1.27 38.77
CA ILE A 310 -0.15 -0.72 38.98
C ILE A 310 -1.11 -1.80 39.47
N SER A 311 -1.08 -3.01 38.90
CA SER A 311 -1.90 -4.12 39.39
C SER A 311 -1.61 -4.49 40.83
N ASP A 312 -0.33 -4.55 41.22
CA ASP A 312 0.10 -4.83 42.59
C ASP A 312 -0.31 -3.72 43.58
N ALA A 313 -0.24 -2.46 43.14
CA ALA A 313 -0.69 -1.33 43.95
C ALA A 313 -2.22 -1.39 44.18
N ILE A 314 -2.99 -1.71 43.15
CA ILE A 314 -4.45 -1.90 43.23
C ILE A 314 -4.77 -3.06 44.21
N ALA A 315 -4.07 -4.20 44.08
CA ALA A 315 -4.29 -5.36 44.93
C ALA A 315 -3.98 -5.08 46.41
N LYS A 316 -3.02 -4.18 46.68
CA LYS A 316 -2.65 -3.73 48.02
C LYS A 316 -3.52 -2.57 48.55
N GLY A 317 -4.44 -2.04 47.75
CA GLY A 317 -5.25 -0.88 48.09
C GLY A 317 -4.49 0.46 48.12
N ASP A 318 -3.27 0.49 47.53
CA ASP A 318 -2.43 1.68 47.45
C ASP A 318 -2.81 2.54 46.23
N SER A 319 -3.79 3.41 46.43
CA SER A 319 -4.30 4.29 45.41
C SER A 319 -3.26 5.33 44.96
N VAL A 320 -2.32 5.72 45.84
CA VAL A 320 -1.31 6.74 45.49
C VAL A 320 -0.32 6.19 44.50
N THR A 321 0.26 5.02 44.77
CA THR A 321 1.20 4.36 43.86
C THR A 321 0.54 3.97 42.54
N ALA A 322 -0.73 3.52 42.56
CA ALA A 322 -1.47 3.23 41.33
C ALA A 322 -1.65 4.47 40.46
N LEU A 323 -2.07 5.61 41.04
CA LEU A 323 -2.24 6.88 40.33
C LEU A 323 -0.91 7.44 39.82
N GLN A 324 0.17 7.32 40.57
CA GLN A 324 1.51 7.72 40.12
C GLN A 324 1.96 6.89 38.91
N GLY A 325 1.74 5.57 38.93
CA GLY A 325 2.03 4.69 37.80
C GLY A 325 1.26 5.10 36.53
N ILE A 326 -0.04 5.38 36.66
CA ILE A 326 -0.87 5.87 35.55
C ILE A 326 -0.37 7.23 35.04
N PHE A 327 0.02 8.13 35.92
CA PHE A 327 0.55 9.45 35.55
C PHE A 327 1.87 9.32 34.75
N HIS A 328 2.78 8.43 35.17
CA HIS A 328 4.01 8.15 34.45
C HIS A 328 3.73 7.60 33.03
N LEU A 329 2.82 6.64 32.91
CA LEU A 329 2.41 6.11 31.61
C LEU A 329 1.87 7.20 30.65
N ARG A 330 1.10 8.14 31.20
CA ARG A 330 0.58 9.27 30.44
C ARG A 330 1.67 10.23 29.97
N LEU A 331 2.71 10.46 30.79
CA LEU A 331 3.86 11.30 30.38
C LEU A 331 4.69 10.66 29.27
N GLU A 332 4.77 9.33 29.23
CA GLU A 332 5.44 8.58 28.18
C GLU A 332 4.60 8.48 26.87
N SER A 333 3.51 9.22 26.78
CA SER A 333 2.61 9.27 25.60
C SER A 333 1.97 7.92 25.21
N VAL A 334 1.78 7.05 26.19
CA VAL A 334 1.10 5.77 25.99
C VAL A 334 -0.39 6.00 25.85
N ASP A 335 -0.99 5.52 24.75
CA ASP A 335 -2.45 5.52 24.57
C ASP A 335 -3.09 4.48 25.51
N MET A 336 -3.89 4.94 26.44
CA MET A 336 -4.54 4.12 27.46
C MET A 336 -5.99 3.72 27.08
N ARG A 337 -6.30 3.65 25.79
CA ARG A 337 -7.59 3.17 25.29
C ARG A 337 -7.73 1.67 25.36
#